data_4a22f0124bccbd25a92bfa2936a42a91
#
_entry.id   4a22f0124bccbd25a92bfa2936a42a91
#
_cell.length_a   1.000
_cell.length_b   1.000
_cell.length_c   1.000
_cell.angle_alpha   90.00
_cell.angle_beta   90.00
_cell.angle_gamma   90.00
#
_symmetry.space_group_name_H-M   'P 1'
#
loop_
_entity.id
_entity.type
_entity.pdbx_description
1 polymer ?
#
loop_
_entity_poly.entity_id
_entity_poly.type
_entity_poly.pdbx_seq_one_letter_code
_entity_poly.pdbx_strand_id
1 'polypeptide(L)'
;FNSSSNNAIFSDIQIMNDTIRVYNIHLQSFSFEKVNPLININKKNEMVIKNISDTFIQQEQQVNELKKSIKNSPYKVIVTGDLNNTAFSYVYKELSKSLNDAFIAKGNGLGITYNYNFIPLRIDFVFTEELFKINSFKTFKLNLSDHEPIYTELKF
;
A
#
# COMPACT_ATOMS: atom_id res chain seq x y z
N PHE A 1 -2.89 -13.73 -2.55
CA PHE A 1 -2.54 -13.57 -3.97
C PHE A 1 -1.87 -14.85 -4.47
N ASN A 2 -2.29 -15.33 -5.63
CA ASN A 2 -1.73 -16.55 -6.20
C ASN A 2 -0.29 -16.31 -6.69
N SER A 3 0.60 -17.28 -6.42
CA SER A 3 1.98 -17.32 -6.94
C SER A 3 2.87 -16.11 -6.54
N SER A 4 2.59 -15.49 -5.41
CA SER A 4 3.36 -14.35 -4.89
C SER A 4 3.71 -14.54 -3.43
N SER A 5 4.90 -14.06 -3.01
CA SER A 5 5.26 -13.91 -1.58
C SER A 5 4.52 -12.73 -0.92
N ASN A 6 3.89 -11.87 -1.73
CA ASN A 6 3.10 -10.74 -1.27
C ASN A 6 1.68 -11.18 -0.95
N ASN A 7 1.07 -10.58 0.05
CA ASN A 7 -0.20 -11.03 0.60
C ASN A 7 -1.15 -9.88 0.91
N ALA A 8 -2.44 -10.24 0.94
CA ALA A 8 -3.47 -9.48 1.63
C ALA A 8 -4.17 -10.42 2.61
N ILE A 9 -4.22 -10.03 3.86
CA ILE A 9 -4.97 -10.71 4.92
C ILE A 9 -6.02 -9.75 5.45
N PHE A 10 -7.07 -10.28 6.06
CA PHE A 10 -8.01 -9.45 6.80
C PHE A 10 -8.37 -10.07 8.14
N SER A 11 -8.82 -9.22 9.05
CA SER A 11 -9.39 -9.60 10.34
C SER A 11 -10.71 -8.87 10.52
N ASP A 12 -11.72 -9.59 10.98
CA ASP A 12 -12.98 -9.01 11.40
C ASP A 12 -12.89 -8.70 12.91
N ILE A 13 -13.02 -7.43 13.25
CA ILE A 13 -12.84 -6.91 14.59
C ILE A 13 -14.19 -6.41 15.11
N GLN A 14 -14.68 -7.01 16.17
CA GLN A 14 -15.88 -6.53 16.85
C GLN A 14 -15.53 -5.38 17.79
N ILE A 15 -16.21 -4.26 17.62
CA ILE A 15 -16.08 -3.07 18.47
C ILE A 15 -17.49 -2.71 18.95
N MET A 16 -17.75 -2.96 20.23
CA MET A 16 -19.09 -2.82 20.83
C MET A 16 -20.12 -3.68 20.06
N ASN A 17 -21.08 -3.04 19.39
CA ASN A 17 -22.15 -3.71 18.64
C ASN A 17 -21.89 -3.79 17.13
N ASP A 18 -20.79 -3.22 16.66
CA ASP A 18 -20.40 -3.20 15.25
C ASP A 18 -19.22 -4.11 14.98
N THR A 19 -19.13 -4.59 13.74
CA THR A 19 -17.95 -5.32 13.27
C THR A 19 -17.34 -4.55 12.09
N ILE A 20 -16.04 -4.42 12.10
CA ILE A 20 -15.26 -3.83 11.01
C ILE A 20 -14.30 -4.86 10.44
N ARG A 21 -14.01 -4.77 9.14
CA ARG A 21 -12.98 -5.58 8.49
C ARG A 21 -11.75 -4.74 8.21
N VAL A 22 -10.63 -5.16 8.79
CA VAL A 22 -9.33 -4.52 8.57
C VAL A 22 -8.48 -5.40 7.67
N TYR A 23 -8.18 -4.91 6.48
CA TYR A 23 -7.20 -5.51 5.57
C TYR A 23 -5.80 -5.01 5.90
N ASN A 24 -4.84 -5.92 5.94
CA ASN A 24 -3.42 -5.62 5.92
C ASN A 24 -2.85 -6.18 4.62
N ILE A 25 -2.25 -5.31 3.81
CA ILE A 25 -1.80 -5.64 2.47
C ILE A 25 -0.31 -5.33 2.29
N HIS A 26 0.33 -6.15 1.49
CA HIS A 26 1.68 -5.93 0.99
C HIS A 26 1.68 -6.31 -0.49
N LEU A 27 1.62 -5.31 -1.37
CA LEU A 27 1.58 -5.53 -2.81
C LEU A 27 2.97 -5.88 -3.36
N GLN A 28 3.01 -6.34 -4.60
CA GLN A 28 4.25 -6.73 -5.27
C GLN A 28 5.28 -5.60 -5.23
N SER A 29 6.45 -5.91 -4.70
CA SER A 29 7.60 -5.00 -4.68
C SER A 29 8.36 -5.02 -6.00
N PHE A 30 9.05 -3.92 -6.30
CA PHE A 30 9.99 -3.85 -7.41
C PHE A 30 11.26 -4.63 -7.05
N SER A 31 11.52 -5.73 -7.75
CA SER A 31 12.77 -6.47 -7.61
C SER A 31 13.83 -5.84 -8.51
N PHE A 32 14.67 -5.01 -7.91
CA PHE A 32 15.92 -4.61 -8.56
C PHE A 32 16.98 -5.66 -8.23
N GLU A 33 16.91 -6.82 -8.91
CA GLU A 33 17.97 -7.82 -8.78
C GLU A 33 19.33 -7.16 -9.03
N LYS A 34 20.34 -7.54 -8.22
CA LYS A 34 21.71 -7.15 -8.44
C LYS A 34 22.12 -7.65 -9.81
N VAL A 35 21.96 -6.81 -10.83
CA VAL A 35 22.29 -7.17 -12.20
C VAL A 35 23.79 -7.43 -12.27
N ASN A 36 24.17 -8.62 -12.71
CA ASN A 36 25.57 -9.01 -12.87
C ASN A 36 26.32 -7.90 -13.64
N PRO A 37 27.40 -7.31 -13.08
CA PRO A 37 28.13 -6.21 -13.70
C PRO A 37 28.73 -6.57 -15.09
N LEU A 38 28.81 -7.87 -15.42
CA LEU A 38 29.30 -8.37 -16.71
C LEU A 38 28.24 -8.37 -17.84
N ILE A 39 26.97 -8.02 -17.52
CA ILE A 39 25.91 -7.96 -18.54
C ILE A 39 26.01 -6.62 -19.30
N ASN A 40 25.88 -6.72 -20.63
CA ASN A 40 25.80 -5.54 -21.51
C ASN A 40 24.71 -4.57 -21.06
N ILE A 41 25.01 -3.26 -21.04
CA ILE A 41 24.13 -2.18 -20.57
C ILE A 41 22.73 -2.23 -21.21
N ASN A 42 22.64 -2.54 -22.51
CA ASN A 42 21.36 -2.62 -23.22
C ASN A 42 20.49 -3.76 -22.68
N LYS A 43 21.05 -4.95 -22.50
CA LYS A 43 20.34 -6.09 -21.87
C LYS A 43 19.93 -5.79 -20.44
N LYS A 44 20.77 -5.08 -19.69
CA LYS A 44 20.47 -4.63 -18.34
C LYS A 44 19.23 -3.73 -18.32
N ASN A 45 19.17 -2.76 -19.22
CA ASN A 45 18.05 -1.83 -19.31
C ASN A 45 16.75 -2.54 -19.72
N GLU A 46 16.81 -3.47 -20.67
CA GLU A 46 15.64 -4.28 -21.06
C GLU A 46 15.11 -5.13 -19.90
N MET A 47 16.00 -5.75 -19.11
CA MET A 47 15.61 -6.53 -17.94
C MET A 47 14.95 -5.65 -16.84
N VAL A 48 15.50 -4.46 -16.59
CA VAL A 48 14.91 -3.51 -15.62
C VAL A 48 13.53 -3.06 -16.07
N ILE A 49 13.37 -2.68 -17.33
CA ILE A 49 12.08 -2.25 -17.89
C ILE A 49 11.06 -3.40 -17.81
N LYS A 50 11.48 -4.62 -18.16
CA LYS A 50 10.62 -5.80 -18.04
C LYS A 50 10.18 -6.04 -16.61
N ASN A 51 11.09 -6.03 -15.63
CA ASN A 51 10.77 -6.23 -14.21
C ASN A 51 9.80 -5.18 -13.70
N ILE A 52 9.97 -3.92 -14.09
CA ILE A 52 9.04 -2.84 -13.74
C ILE A 52 7.66 -3.11 -14.34
N SER A 53 7.59 -3.47 -15.62
CA SER A 53 6.33 -3.78 -16.30
C SER A 53 5.62 -4.96 -15.65
N ASP A 54 6.34 -6.06 -15.40
CA ASP A 54 5.79 -7.26 -14.75
C ASP A 54 5.26 -6.94 -13.35
N THR A 55 5.97 -6.10 -12.59
CA THR A 55 5.52 -5.64 -11.26
C THR A 55 4.22 -4.84 -11.36
N PHE A 56 4.09 -3.91 -12.29
CA PHE A 56 2.84 -3.16 -12.48
C PHE A 56 1.67 -4.06 -12.85
N ILE A 57 1.88 -5.05 -13.72
CA ILE A 57 0.84 -6.02 -14.09
C ILE A 57 0.41 -6.84 -12.87
N GLN A 58 1.35 -7.29 -12.05
CA GLN A 58 1.05 -8.01 -10.82
C GLN A 58 0.30 -7.15 -9.81
N GLN A 59 0.74 -5.91 -9.59
CA GLN A 59 0.05 -4.96 -8.71
C GLN A 59 -1.38 -4.67 -9.18
N GLU A 60 -1.61 -4.54 -10.49
CA GLU A 60 -2.96 -4.38 -11.06
C GLU A 60 -3.84 -5.59 -10.74
N GLN A 61 -3.34 -6.80 -10.94
CA GLN A 61 -4.07 -8.04 -10.60
C GLN A 61 -4.41 -8.09 -9.11
N GLN A 62 -3.42 -7.81 -8.24
CA GLN A 62 -3.57 -7.81 -6.79
C GLN A 62 -4.60 -6.79 -6.30
N VAL A 63 -4.56 -5.55 -6.82
CA VAL A 63 -5.55 -4.53 -6.44
C VAL A 63 -6.96 -4.89 -6.93
N ASN A 64 -7.08 -5.53 -8.09
CA ASN A 64 -8.37 -5.97 -8.60
C ASN A 64 -8.97 -7.11 -7.75
N GLU A 65 -8.15 -8.06 -7.28
CA GLU A 65 -8.57 -9.10 -6.34
C GLU A 65 -8.99 -8.49 -4.99
N LEU A 66 -8.19 -7.56 -4.47
CA LEU A 66 -8.49 -6.83 -3.23
C LEU A 66 -9.82 -6.09 -3.33
N LYS A 67 -10.05 -5.35 -4.41
CA LYS A 67 -11.32 -4.62 -4.66
C LYS A 67 -12.53 -5.55 -4.70
N LYS A 68 -12.39 -6.73 -5.30
CA LYS A 68 -13.47 -7.75 -5.27
C LYS A 68 -13.75 -8.22 -3.85
N SER A 69 -12.71 -8.45 -3.05
CA SER A 69 -12.85 -8.84 -1.65
C SER A 69 -13.51 -7.74 -0.81
N ILE A 70 -13.09 -6.48 -0.99
CA ILE A 70 -13.67 -5.31 -0.33
C ILE A 70 -15.16 -5.18 -0.67
N LYS A 71 -15.51 -5.26 -1.95
CA LYS A 71 -16.91 -5.17 -2.42
C LYS A 71 -17.82 -6.25 -1.82
N ASN A 72 -17.26 -7.43 -1.55
CA ASN A 72 -17.99 -8.56 -0.98
C ASN A 72 -17.92 -8.60 0.56
N SER A 73 -17.31 -7.61 1.20
CA SER A 73 -17.26 -7.54 2.65
C SER A 73 -18.65 -7.26 3.22
N PRO A 74 -19.12 -8.05 4.21
CA PRO A 74 -20.35 -7.76 4.93
C PRO A 74 -20.18 -6.61 5.95
N TYR A 75 -18.94 -6.16 6.18
CA TYR A 75 -18.58 -5.18 7.19
C TYR A 75 -17.92 -3.96 6.56
N LYS A 76 -17.93 -2.85 7.28
CA LYS A 76 -17.19 -1.63 6.94
C LYS A 76 -15.69 -1.92 6.88
N VAL A 77 -15.01 -1.31 5.93
CA VAL A 77 -13.66 -1.69 5.56
C VAL A 77 -12.64 -0.60 5.90
N ILE A 78 -11.52 -1.04 6.46
CA ILE A 78 -10.26 -0.30 6.55
C ILE A 78 -9.21 -1.11 5.79
N VAL A 79 -8.40 -0.44 4.98
CA VAL A 79 -7.27 -1.07 4.28
C VAL A 79 -5.98 -0.39 4.73
N THR A 80 -5.04 -1.18 5.25
CA THR A 80 -3.73 -0.68 5.69
C THR A 80 -2.62 -1.47 5.02
N GLY A 81 -1.45 -0.87 4.84
CA GLY A 81 -0.25 -1.58 4.43
C GLY A 81 0.54 -0.91 3.32
N ASP A 82 1.51 -1.68 2.84
CA ASP A 82 2.47 -1.26 1.84
C ASP A 82 1.95 -1.55 0.42
N LEU A 83 1.75 -0.50 -0.36
CA LEU A 83 1.43 -0.63 -1.79
C LEU A 83 2.66 -0.89 -2.65
N ASN A 84 3.87 -0.79 -2.08
CA ASN A 84 5.13 -0.78 -2.84
C ASN A 84 5.09 0.19 -4.04
N ASN A 85 4.25 1.21 -3.92
CA ASN A 85 4.06 2.24 -4.96
C ASN A 85 3.53 3.53 -4.35
N THR A 86 3.73 4.64 -5.03
CA THR A 86 3.38 5.97 -4.52
C THR A 86 1.90 6.34 -4.76
N ALA A 87 1.47 7.46 -4.18
CA ALA A 87 0.12 8.01 -4.39
C ALA A 87 -0.18 8.45 -5.84
N PHE A 88 0.81 8.41 -6.73
CA PHE A 88 0.62 8.69 -8.17
C PHE A 88 0.34 7.44 -8.99
N SER A 89 0.43 6.26 -8.38
CA SER A 89 0.30 4.96 -9.05
C SER A 89 -1.14 4.60 -9.41
N TYR A 90 -1.26 3.64 -10.32
CA TYR A 90 -2.53 3.04 -10.69
C TYR A 90 -3.23 2.39 -9.48
N VAL A 91 -2.49 1.60 -8.68
CA VAL A 91 -3.06 0.89 -7.52
C VAL A 91 -3.62 1.85 -6.48
N TYR A 92 -2.92 2.96 -6.20
CA TYR A 92 -3.43 3.99 -5.31
C TYR A 92 -4.72 4.62 -5.86
N LYS A 93 -4.73 5.00 -7.14
CA LYS A 93 -5.90 5.57 -7.80
C LYS A 93 -7.11 4.64 -7.76
N GLU A 94 -6.89 3.33 -7.93
CA GLU A 94 -7.97 2.35 -7.88
C GLU A 94 -8.59 2.22 -6.49
N LEU A 95 -7.78 2.24 -5.43
CA LEU A 95 -8.28 2.22 -4.05
C LEU A 95 -8.97 3.54 -3.68
N SER A 96 -8.41 4.67 -4.08
CA SER A 96 -8.94 6.00 -3.77
C SER A 96 -10.27 6.33 -4.47
N LYS A 97 -10.74 5.49 -5.43
CA LYS A 97 -12.08 5.67 -6.04
C LYS A 97 -13.22 5.42 -5.06
N SER A 98 -13.00 4.60 -4.05
CA SER A 98 -14.03 4.17 -3.09
C SER A 98 -13.62 4.31 -1.63
N LEU A 99 -12.36 4.65 -1.37
CA LEU A 99 -11.81 4.77 -0.03
C LEU A 99 -11.09 6.12 0.14
N ASN A 100 -11.16 6.67 1.33
CA ASN A 100 -10.49 7.91 1.70
C ASN A 100 -9.08 7.61 2.24
N ASP A 101 -8.07 8.28 1.73
CA ASP A 101 -6.70 8.23 2.26
C ASP A 101 -6.61 9.07 3.54
N ALA A 102 -6.23 8.42 4.64
CA ALA A 102 -6.13 9.07 5.95
C ALA A 102 -5.07 10.17 5.98
N PHE A 103 -3.98 10.02 5.24
CA PHE A 103 -2.97 11.07 5.13
C PHE A 103 -3.51 12.31 4.40
N ILE A 104 -4.23 12.13 3.30
CA ILE A 104 -4.84 13.27 2.58
C ILE A 104 -5.84 13.99 3.46
N ALA A 105 -6.59 13.26 4.30
CA ALA A 105 -7.58 13.85 5.19
C ALA A 105 -6.97 14.59 6.38
N LYS A 106 -5.88 14.09 6.99
CA LYS A 106 -5.35 14.59 8.28
C LYS A 106 -3.83 14.56 8.41
N GLY A 107 -3.11 14.16 7.38
CA GLY A 107 -1.66 14.17 7.38
C GLY A 107 -1.05 15.56 7.21
N ASN A 108 0.23 15.66 7.51
CA ASN A 108 1.01 16.88 7.38
C ASN A 108 2.36 16.60 6.72
N GLY A 109 2.86 17.56 5.95
CA GLY A 109 4.14 17.44 5.26
C GLY A 109 4.10 16.46 4.09
N LEU A 110 5.15 15.65 3.92
CA LEU A 110 5.29 14.72 2.81
C LEU A 110 4.76 13.30 3.12
N GLY A 111 4.51 12.97 4.40
CA GLY A 111 4.05 11.65 4.82
C GLY A 111 5.01 10.51 4.47
N ILE A 112 6.32 10.78 4.51
CA ILE A 112 7.35 9.82 4.13
C ILE A 112 7.27 8.59 5.02
N THR A 113 7.16 7.41 4.41
CA THR A 113 7.16 6.13 5.11
C THR A 113 8.33 5.25 4.74
N TYR A 114 9.05 5.56 3.66
CA TYR A 114 10.17 4.78 3.17
C TYR A 114 11.23 5.67 2.51
N ASN A 115 12.52 5.35 2.70
CA ASN A 115 13.63 6.06 2.07
C ASN A 115 14.37 5.13 1.10
N TYR A 116 14.10 5.27 -0.19
CA TYR A 116 14.81 4.52 -1.21
C TYR A 116 16.04 5.30 -1.70
N ASN A 117 17.26 4.87 -1.32
CA ASN A 117 18.50 5.52 -1.74
C ASN A 117 18.46 7.06 -1.60
N PHE A 118 18.03 7.57 -0.44
CA PHE A 118 17.81 8.98 -0.13
C PHE A 118 16.62 9.65 -0.83
N ILE A 119 15.83 8.91 -1.61
CA ILE A 119 14.57 9.40 -2.19
C ILE A 119 13.45 9.13 -1.20
N PRO A 120 12.83 10.18 -0.64
CA PRO A 120 11.73 10.02 0.31
C PRO A 120 10.44 9.61 -0.41
N LEU A 121 9.84 8.50 0.00
CA LEU A 121 8.63 7.96 -0.59
C LEU A 121 7.54 7.76 0.47
N ARG A 122 6.28 7.91 0.06
CA ARG A 122 5.12 7.45 0.80
C ARG A 122 4.54 6.26 0.05
N ILE A 123 4.72 5.07 0.60
CA ILE A 123 4.28 3.80 0.02
C ILE A 123 3.39 2.99 0.96
N ASP A 124 3.35 3.37 2.25
CA ASP A 124 2.45 2.82 3.25
C ASP A 124 1.23 3.72 3.43
N PHE A 125 0.05 3.14 3.51
CA PHE A 125 -1.22 3.84 3.48
C PHE A 125 -2.20 3.29 4.51
N VAL A 126 -3.14 4.16 4.91
CA VAL A 126 -4.38 3.80 5.58
C VAL A 126 -5.53 4.38 4.77
N PHE A 127 -6.38 3.51 4.26
CA PHE A 127 -7.60 3.86 3.56
C PHE A 127 -8.82 3.45 4.37
N THR A 128 -9.86 4.24 4.32
CA THR A 128 -11.12 3.97 5.04
C THR A 128 -12.32 4.26 4.15
N GLU A 129 -13.42 3.57 4.38
CA GLU A 129 -14.71 4.00 3.84
C GLU A 129 -15.14 5.35 4.40
N GLU A 130 -16.01 6.05 3.68
CA GLU A 130 -16.48 7.41 4.02
C GLU A 130 -17.12 7.51 5.41
N LEU A 131 -17.70 6.43 5.90
CA LEU A 131 -18.34 6.38 7.22
C LEU A 131 -17.36 6.55 8.40
N PHE A 132 -16.07 6.31 8.17
CA PHE A 132 -15.07 6.53 9.20
C PHE A 132 -14.63 7.99 9.22
N LYS A 133 -14.86 8.65 10.35
CA LYS A 133 -14.28 9.98 10.57
C LYS A 133 -12.82 9.84 10.94
N ILE A 134 -11.94 10.36 10.10
CA ILE A 134 -10.50 10.40 10.36
C ILE A 134 -10.22 11.60 11.28
N ASN A 135 -9.78 11.33 12.51
CA ASN A 135 -9.48 12.36 13.50
C ASN A 135 -8.04 12.85 13.40
N SER A 136 -7.08 11.94 13.22
CA SER A 136 -5.67 12.28 13.12
C SER A 136 -4.90 11.29 12.25
N PHE A 137 -3.78 11.73 11.71
CA PHE A 137 -2.76 10.92 11.04
C PHE A 137 -1.38 11.39 11.48
N LYS A 138 -0.47 10.44 11.73
CA LYS A 138 0.94 10.73 12.09
C LYS A 138 1.86 9.71 11.43
N THR A 139 3.04 10.18 11.01
CA THR A 139 4.19 9.36 10.66
C THR A 139 5.24 9.52 11.76
N PHE A 140 5.78 8.42 12.27
CA PHE A 140 6.79 8.44 13.33
C PHE A 140 8.16 8.15 12.72
N LYS A 141 9.09 9.08 12.91
CA LYS A 141 10.47 8.88 12.48
C LYS A 141 11.26 8.19 13.59
N LEU A 142 11.29 6.86 13.56
CA LEU A 142 11.90 6.05 14.61
C LEU A 142 13.27 5.48 14.24
N ASN A 143 13.58 5.36 12.96
CA ASN A 143 14.82 4.76 12.44
C ASN A 143 15.08 3.31 12.97
N LEU A 144 13.99 2.55 13.20
CA LEU A 144 14.06 1.17 13.66
C LEU A 144 13.95 0.15 12.52
N SER A 145 13.53 0.61 11.36
CA SER A 145 13.33 -0.14 10.12
C SER A 145 13.63 0.81 8.95
N ASP A 146 13.67 0.27 7.74
CA ASP A 146 13.65 1.02 6.48
C ASP A 146 12.28 1.65 6.18
N HIS A 147 11.22 1.18 6.86
CA HIS A 147 9.91 1.83 6.88
C HIS A 147 9.66 2.55 8.19
N GLU A 148 8.99 3.69 8.10
CA GLU A 148 8.53 4.47 9.24
C GLU A 148 7.07 4.13 9.58
N PRO A 149 6.74 3.90 10.86
CA PRO A 149 5.37 3.59 11.25
C PRO A 149 4.41 4.75 11.02
N ILE A 150 3.18 4.41 10.63
CA ILE A 150 2.08 5.36 10.53
C ILE A 150 1.00 5.03 11.56
N TYR A 151 0.31 6.05 12.00
CA TYR A 151 -0.79 5.96 12.96
C TYR A 151 -1.98 6.78 12.46
N THR A 152 -3.16 6.22 12.59
CA THR A 152 -4.42 6.89 12.28
C THR A 152 -5.41 6.65 13.39
N GLU A 153 -6.05 7.72 13.85
CA GLU A 153 -7.18 7.67 14.78
C GLU A 153 -8.48 7.82 14.00
N LEU A 154 -9.35 6.84 14.15
CA LEU A 154 -10.64 6.76 13.47
C LEU A 154 -11.78 6.77 14.48
N LYS A 155 -12.91 7.37 14.11
CA LYS A 155 -14.19 7.28 14.81
C LYS A 155 -15.27 6.85 13.82
N PHE A 156 -16.14 5.97 14.23
CA PHE A 156 -17.31 5.51 13.47
C PHE A 156 -18.52 5.39 14.39
#